data_6278b84eaf0fdc7e25e2b56e32cc45f1
#
_entry.id   6278b84eaf0fdc7e25e2b56e32cc45f1
#
_cell.length_a   1.000
_cell.length_b   1.000
_cell.length_c   1.000
_cell.angle_alpha   90.00
_cell.angle_beta   90.00
_cell.angle_gamma   90.00
#
_symmetry.space_group_name_H-M   'P 1'
#
loop_
_entity.id
_entity.type
_entity.pdbx_description
1 polymer ?
#
loop_
_entity_poly.entity_id
_entity_poly.type
_entity_poly.pdbx_seq_one_letter_code
_entity_poly.pdbx_strand_id
1 'polypeptide(L)'
;MKNRVITISREFGSGGRTIGKKVAEKLGIPCYVAEIIEKMAKETGFAPDYVKEAGEYAPSSFLSSAFSNRMFGPTNEDILWEHQYKVITDLAAKGPCVIVGRCADYILQDTADCLKVFIHADMAFRAKRIVEVYGEREQSPEERLRDKDKRRAAYHRFYTNMKWGHAQNYHLTLDSGAIGIDKCVDIIAELY
;
A
#
# COMPACT_ATOMS: atom_id res chain seq x y z
N MET A 1 13.69 10.52 -20.42
CA MET A 1 12.47 10.49 -19.59
C MET A 1 12.91 10.19 -18.17
N LYS A 2 12.48 10.96 -17.19
CA LYS A 2 12.73 10.64 -15.78
C LYS A 2 12.01 9.34 -15.46
N ASN A 3 12.67 8.41 -14.78
CA ASN A 3 12.04 7.17 -14.29
C ASN A 3 11.06 7.51 -13.17
N ARG A 4 9.85 7.90 -13.53
CA ARG A 4 8.82 8.27 -12.58
C ARG A 4 8.10 7.04 -12.04
N VAL A 5 8.01 6.94 -10.72
CA VAL A 5 7.26 5.90 -10.03
C VAL A 5 5.92 6.47 -9.56
N ILE A 6 4.84 5.72 -9.73
CA ILE A 6 3.53 6.06 -9.15
C ILE A 6 3.30 5.17 -7.93
N THR A 7 3.13 5.78 -6.76
CA THR A 7 2.73 5.04 -5.56
C THR A 7 1.26 5.28 -5.24
N ILE A 8 0.50 4.21 -4.98
CA ILE A 8 -0.93 4.29 -4.69
C ILE A 8 -1.23 3.74 -3.30
N SER A 9 -1.40 4.64 -2.33
CA SER A 9 -2.01 4.34 -1.04
C SER A 9 -3.53 4.41 -1.16
N ARG A 10 -4.27 3.64 -0.35
CA ARG A 10 -5.72 3.49 -0.59
C ARG A 10 -6.48 2.93 0.60
N GLU A 11 -7.68 3.41 0.82
CA GLU A 11 -8.65 2.76 1.70
C GLU A 11 -9.10 1.39 1.15
N PHE A 12 -9.50 0.48 2.02
CA PHE A 12 -10.03 -0.81 1.59
C PHE A 12 -11.39 -0.62 0.91
N GLY A 13 -11.58 -1.28 -0.23
CA GLY A 13 -12.81 -1.14 -1.03
C GLY A 13 -12.85 0.08 -1.96
N SER A 14 -11.95 1.06 -1.87
CA SER A 14 -11.93 2.24 -2.75
C SER A 14 -11.49 1.96 -4.20
N GLY A 15 -11.14 0.73 -4.54
CA GLY A 15 -10.70 0.41 -5.92
C GLY A 15 -9.24 0.72 -6.23
N GLY A 16 -8.43 1.21 -5.28
CA GLY A 16 -7.06 1.64 -5.54
C GLY A 16 -6.16 0.57 -6.19
N ARG A 17 -6.37 -0.74 -5.90
CA ARG A 17 -5.65 -1.82 -6.61
C ARG A 17 -6.07 -1.91 -8.08
N THR A 18 -7.36 -1.79 -8.37
CA THR A 18 -7.91 -1.80 -9.74
C THR A 18 -7.40 -0.59 -10.51
N ILE A 19 -7.43 0.59 -9.89
CA ILE A 19 -6.91 1.84 -10.46
C ILE A 19 -5.42 1.68 -10.79
N GLY A 20 -4.60 1.19 -9.85
CA GLY A 20 -3.17 0.98 -10.08
C GLY A 20 -2.87 0.06 -11.26
N LYS A 21 -3.59 -1.05 -11.41
CA LYS A 21 -3.45 -1.95 -12.55
C LYS A 21 -3.83 -1.29 -13.87
N LYS A 22 -4.97 -0.59 -13.93
CA LYS A 22 -5.43 0.13 -15.11
C LYS A 22 -4.51 1.28 -15.51
N VAL A 23 -3.96 2.03 -14.54
CA VAL A 23 -2.96 3.07 -14.80
C VAL A 23 -1.72 2.48 -15.44
N ALA A 24 -1.20 1.39 -14.86
CA ALA A 24 -0.02 0.71 -15.38
C ALA A 24 -0.23 0.17 -16.80
N GLU A 25 -1.39 -0.43 -17.05
CA GLU A 25 -1.80 -0.89 -18.39
C GLU A 25 -1.86 0.27 -19.39
N LYS A 26 -2.53 1.37 -19.02
CA LYS A 26 -2.67 2.57 -19.86
C LYS A 26 -1.32 3.22 -20.21
N LEU A 27 -0.36 3.18 -19.28
CA LEU A 27 0.97 3.75 -19.45
C LEU A 27 2.00 2.77 -20.03
N GLY A 28 1.64 1.47 -20.17
CA GLY A 28 2.56 0.44 -20.63
C GLY A 28 3.73 0.15 -19.67
N ILE A 29 3.51 0.33 -18.36
CA ILE A 29 4.51 0.13 -17.30
C ILE A 29 4.09 -0.98 -16.33
N PRO A 30 5.01 -1.65 -15.61
CA PRO A 30 4.65 -2.69 -14.66
C PRO A 30 3.88 -2.14 -13.44
N CYS A 31 3.00 -2.99 -12.86
CA CYS A 31 2.28 -2.72 -11.61
C CYS A 31 2.63 -3.77 -10.57
N TYR A 32 3.22 -3.37 -9.46
CA TYR A 32 3.62 -4.25 -8.38
C TYR A 32 2.62 -4.20 -7.22
N VAL A 33 2.00 -5.32 -6.94
CA VAL A 33 1.01 -5.51 -5.85
C VAL A 33 1.32 -6.79 -5.06
N ALA A 34 1.18 -7.95 -5.68
CA ALA A 34 1.44 -9.26 -5.09
C ALA A 34 2.92 -9.64 -5.21
N GLU A 35 3.56 -9.22 -6.26
CA GLU A 35 4.96 -9.54 -6.60
C GLU A 35 5.95 -9.10 -5.51
N ILE A 36 5.63 -8.02 -4.78
CA ILE A 36 6.42 -7.58 -3.62
C ILE A 36 6.37 -8.64 -2.53
N ILE A 37 5.18 -9.18 -2.24
CA ILE A 37 4.98 -10.22 -1.22
C ILE A 37 5.73 -11.49 -1.59
N GLU A 38 5.60 -11.92 -2.84
CA GLU A 38 6.26 -13.12 -3.37
C GLU A 38 7.79 -12.99 -3.30
N LYS A 39 8.31 -11.83 -3.71
CA LYS A 39 9.75 -11.57 -3.64
C LYS A 39 10.25 -11.52 -2.20
N MET A 40 9.55 -10.87 -1.29
CA MET A 40 9.88 -10.85 0.13
C MET A 40 9.85 -12.27 0.73
N ALA A 41 8.82 -13.06 0.45
CA ALA A 41 8.71 -14.44 0.92
C ALA A 41 9.88 -15.30 0.44
N LYS A 42 10.28 -15.15 -0.82
CA LYS A 42 11.44 -15.85 -1.39
C LYS A 42 12.77 -15.44 -0.75
N GLU A 43 12.95 -14.16 -0.49
CA GLU A 43 14.20 -13.64 0.08
C GLU A 43 14.34 -13.91 1.59
N THR A 44 13.23 -13.90 2.33
CA THR A 44 13.23 -14.12 3.79
C THR A 44 13.04 -15.59 4.20
N GLY A 45 12.50 -16.42 3.30
CA GLY A 45 12.09 -17.79 3.62
C GLY A 45 10.78 -17.89 4.41
N PHE A 46 10.10 -16.75 4.67
CA PHE A 46 8.81 -16.76 5.35
C PHE A 46 7.67 -17.19 4.41
N ALA A 47 6.62 -17.80 4.97
CA ALA A 47 5.43 -18.15 4.20
C ALA A 47 4.77 -16.90 3.59
N PRO A 48 4.32 -16.93 2.31
CA PRO A 48 3.71 -15.77 1.66
C PRO A 48 2.51 -15.18 2.42
N ASP A 49 1.69 -16.01 3.05
CA ASP A 49 0.56 -15.55 3.86
C ASP A 49 1.03 -14.79 5.10
N TYR A 50 2.09 -15.25 5.77
CA TYR A 50 2.69 -14.51 6.88
C TYR A 50 3.23 -13.14 6.43
N VAL A 51 3.97 -13.08 5.32
CA VAL A 51 4.47 -11.80 4.75
C VAL A 51 3.33 -10.85 4.39
N LYS A 52 2.24 -11.40 3.86
CA LYS A 52 1.04 -10.62 3.51
C LYS A 52 0.37 -10.05 4.75
N GLU A 53 0.19 -10.87 5.77
CA GLU A 53 -0.45 -10.46 7.03
C GLU A 53 0.43 -9.48 7.80
N ALA A 54 1.69 -9.79 8.03
CA ALA A 54 2.62 -8.92 8.75
C ALA A 54 2.75 -7.53 8.11
N GLY A 55 2.64 -7.41 6.80
CA GLY A 55 2.64 -6.11 6.11
C GLY A 55 1.31 -5.35 6.16
N GLU A 56 0.29 -5.86 6.87
CA GLU A 56 -0.97 -5.16 7.16
C GLU A 56 -1.17 -4.91 8.67
N TYR A 57 -0.27 -5.41 9.54
CA TYR A 57 -0.35 -5.26 10.99
C TYR A 57 0.82 -4.47 11.54
N ALA A 58 0.54 -3.46 12.37
CA ALA A 58 1.57 -2.89 13.22
C ALA A 58 1.98 -3.94 14.27
N PRO A 59 3.27 -4.01 14.64
CA PRO A 59 3.73 -4.89 15.72
C PRO A 59 2.90 -4.69 16.98
N SER A 60 2.46 -5.79 17.60
CA SER A 60 1.56 -5.76 18.76
C SER A 60 2.17 -5.20 20.03
N SER A 61 3.48 -4.97 20.05
CA SER A 61 4.21 -4.51 21.22
C SER A 61 4.97 -3.21 20.97
N PHE A 62 4.24 -2.11 21.00
CA PHE A 62 4.86 -0.78 21.00
C PHE A 62 5.83 -0.57 22.18
N LEU A 63 5.62 -1.24 23.30
CA LEU A 63 6.47 -1.15 24.49
C LEU A 63 7.60 -2.18 24.55
N SER A 64 7.50 -3.31 23.87
CA SER A 64 8.52 -4.34 23.92
C SER A 64 9.62 -4.16 22.87
N SER A 65 9.34 -3.54 21.72
CA SER A 65 10.34 -3.35 20.66
C SER A 65 11.49 -2.42 21.06
N ALA A 66 11.21 -1.37 21.83
CA ALA A 66 12.26 -0.45 22.29
C ALA A 66 13.23 -1.10 23.30
N PHE A 67 12.78 -2.11 24.04
CA PHE A 67 13.59 -2.84 25.02
C PHE A 67 14.20 -4.14 24.45
N SER A 68 13.49 -4.86 23.59
CA SER A 68 13.94 -6.14 23.05
C SER A 68 15.03 -6.02 21.99
N ASN A 69 15.01 -4.97 21.16
CA ASN A 69 16.04 -4.77 20.11
C ASN A 69 17.47 -4.61 20.67
N ARG A 70 17.62 -4.30 21.94
CA ARG A 70 18.95 -4.19 22.58
C ARG A 70 19.49 -5.51 23.15
N MET A 71 18.63 -6.53 23.34
CA MET A 71 19.03 -7.76 24.02
C MET A 71 18.85 -9.04 23.19
N PHE A 72 17.96 -9.05 22.18
CA PHE A 72 17.56 -10.30 21.46
C PHE A 72 17.72 -10.26 19.94
N GLY A 73 18.29 -9.22 19.36
CA GLY A 73 18.43 -9.06 17.91
C GLY A 73 17.15 -8.56 17.21
N PRO A 74 17.16 -8.44 15.85
CA PRO A 74 16.03 -7.93 15.07
C PRO A 74 14.82 -8.88 15.18
N THR A 75 13.62 -8.30 15.27
CA THR A 75 12.36 -9.07 15.23
C THR A 75 12.03 -9.50 13.80
N ASN A 76 11.08 -10.45 13.64
CA ASN A 76 10.60 -10.81 12.30
C ASN A 76 9.98 -9.64 11.56
N GLU A 77 9.34 -8.71 12.27
CA GLU A 77 8.78 -7.47 11.72
C GLU A 77 9.87 -6.53 11.22
N ASP A 78 10.99 -6.41 11.95
CA ASP A 78 12.14 -5.60 11.51
C ASP A 78 12.77 -6.18 10.25
N ILE A 79 12.97 -7.50 10.21
CA ILE A 79 13.48 -8.22 9.04
C ILE A 79 12.55 -8.00 7.84
N LEU A 80 11.24 -8.14 8.02
CA LEU A 80 10.27 -7.92 6.95
C LEU A 80 10.26 -6.47 6.46
N TRP A 81 10.42 -5.48 7.36
CA TRP A 81 10.50 -4.08 6.96
C TRP A 81 11.75 -3.77 6.13
N GLU A 82 12.91 -4.28 6.55
CA GLU A 82 14.16 -4.11 5.81
C GLU A 82 14.08 -4.73 4.41
N HIS A 83 13.56 -5.96 4.31
CA HIS A 83 13.33 -6.61 3.00
C HIS A 83 12.31 -5.87 2.14
N GLN A 84 11.23 -5.37 2.74
CA GLN A 84 10.23 -4.56 2.03
C GLN A 84 10.87 -3.28 1.46
N TYR A 85 11.66 -2.59 2.27
CA TYR A 85 12.39 -1.38 1.85
C TYR A 85 13.29 -1.70 0.66
N LYS A 86 14.12 -2.73 0.78
CA LYS A 86 15.04 -3.17 -0.28
C LYS A 86 14.30 -3.56 -1.56
N VAL A 87 13.27 -4.41 -1.45
CA VAL A 87 12.50 -4.89 -2.61
C VAL A 87 11.83 -3.73 -3.36
N ILE A 88 11.23 -2.78 -2.65
CA ILE A 88 10.56 -1.63 -3.26
C ILE A 88 11.57 -0.71 -3.95
N THR A 89 12.71 -0.43 -3.32
CA THR A 89 13.77 0.38 -3.90
C THR A 89 14.37 -0.28 -5.15
N ASP A 90 14.65 -1.59 -5.09
CA ASP A 90 15.15 -2.37 -6.22
C ASP A 90 14.16 -2.40 -7.41
N LEU A 91 12.85 -2.46 -7.13
CA LEU A 91 11.84 -2.43 -8.18
C LEU A 91 11.75 -1.04 -8.83
N ALA A 92 11.79 0.02 -8.05
CA ALA A 92 11.78 1.40 -8.53
C ALA A 92 13.04 1.73 -9.36
N ALA A 93 14.19 1.17 -8.99
CA ALA A 93 15.44 1.37 -9.73
C ALA A 93 15.46 0.70 -11.13
N LYS A 94 14.61 -0.29 -11.38
CA LYS A 94 14.50 -0.96 -12.69
C LYS A 94 13.85 -0.11 -13.77
N GLY A 95 13.10 0.92 -13.39
CA GLY A 95 12.43 1.83 -14.31
C GLY A 95 11.06 2.28 -13.82
N PRO A 96 10.31 2.97 -14.70
CA PRO A 96 8.96 3.43 -14.39
C PRO A 96 8.05 2.28 -13.98
N CYS A 97 7.27 2.48 -12.90
CA CYS A 97 6.33 1.47 -12.41
C CYS A 97 5.21 2.07 -11.54
N VAL A 98 4.17 1.29 -11.33
CA VAL A 98 3.13 1.56 -10.32
C VAL A 98 3.32 0.62 -9.13
N ILE A 99 3.37 1.15 -7.91
CA ILE A 99 3.47 0.35 -6.68
C ILE A 99 2.25 0.64 -5.80
N VAL A 100 1.55 -0.40 -5.38
CA VAL A 100 0.30 -0.26 -4.61
C VAL A 100 0.49 -0.65 -3.15
N GLY A 101 0.50 0.34 -2.26
CA GLY A 101 0.60 0.19 -0.81
C GLY A 101 2.02 -0.04 -0.30
N ARG A 102 2.13 -0.76 0.84
CA ARG A 102 3.42 -1.15 1.45
C ARG A 102 4.32 0.05 1.83
N CYS A 103 3.72 1.18 2.21
CA CYS A 103 4.45 2.42 2.51
C CYS A 103 5.43 2.86 1.41
N ALA A 104 5.16 2.47 0.14
CA ALA A 104 6.03 2.83 -0.98
C ALA A 104 6.15 4.35 -1.18
N ASP A 105 5.11 5.09 -0.84
CA ASP A 105 5.07 6.56 -0.81
C ASP A 105 6.11 7.17 0.14
N TYR A 106 6.39 6.49 1.25
CA TYR A 106 7.41 6.87 2.23
C TYR A 106 8.80 6.34 1.83
N ILE A 107 8.88 5.05 1.47
CA ILE A 107 10.16 4.39 1.12
C ILE A 107 10.86 5.10 -0.04
N LEU A 108 10.10 5.59 -1.03
CA LEU A 108 10.63 6.20 -2.24
C LEU A 108 10.67 7.73 -2.21
N GLN A 109 10.28 8.38 -1.12
CA GLN A 109 10.14 9.83 -1.06
C GLN A 109 11.41 10.61 -1.42
N ASP A 110 12.59 10.06 -1.08
CA ASP A 110 13.88 10.71 -1.28
C ASP A 110 14.74 10.02 -2.37
N THR A 111 14.29 8.89 -2.93
CA THR A 111 15.09 8.03 -3.81
C THR A 111 14.60 7.96 -5.26
N ALA A 112 13.37 8.42 -5.53
CA ALA A 112 12.77 8.37 -6.86
C ALA A 112 11.94 9.61 -7.17
N ASP A 113 11.78 9.93 -8.45
CA ASP A 113 10.71 10.86 -8.90
C ASP A 113 9.37 10.16 -8.73
N CYS A 114 8.69 10.44 -7.61
CA CYS A 114 7.56 9.68 -7.15
C CYS A 114 6.28 10.52 -7.19
N LEU A 115 5.27 10.09 -7.98
CA LEU A 115 3.91 10.61 -7.91
C LEU A 115 3.15 9.85 -6.79
N LYS A 116 2.93 10.51 -5.66
CA LYS A 116 2.24 9.93 -4.49
C LYS A 116 0.74 10.18 -4.59
N VAL A 117 -0.05 9.09 -4.68
CA VAL A 117 -1.51 9.13 -4.83
C VAL A 117 -2.18 8.42 -3.65
N PHE A 118 -3.29 9.00 -3.16
CA PHE A 118 -4.18 8.37 -2.21
C PHE A 118 -5.58 8.20 -2.80
N ILE A 119 -6.16 7.00 -2.71
CA ILE A 119 -7.51 6.70 -3.19
C ILE A 119 -8.42 6.42 -2.01
N HIS A 120 -9.52 7.15 -1.91
CA HIS A 120 -10.57 6.94 -0.92
C HIS A 120 -11.96 6.87 -1.58
N ALA A 121 -12.97 6.55 -0.80
CA ALA A 121 -14.37 6.67 -1.18
C ALA A 121 -15.24 6.64 0.08
N ASP A 122 -16.52 7.01 -0.05
CA ASP A 122 -17.47 6.89 1.04
C ASP A 122 -17.68 5.42 1.47
N MET A 123 -18.22 5.24 2.68
CA MET A 123 -18.39 3.92 3.28
C MET A 123 -19.37 3.05 2.49
N ALA A 124 -20.46 3.63 1.96
CA ALA A 124 -21.50 2.88 1.25
C ALA A 124 -20.99 2.34 -0.07
N PHE A 125 -20.27 3.17 -0.85
CA PHE A 125 -19.62 2.74 -2.09
C PHE A 125 -18.63 1.60 -1.83
N ARG A 126 -17.79 1.74 -0.82
CA ARG A 126 -16.77 0.73 -0.48
C ARG A 126 -17.40 -0.56 0.02
N ALA A 127 -18.45 -0.50 0.85
CA ALA A 127 -19.17 -1.66 1.37
C ALA A 127 -19.80 -2.49 0.24
N LYS A 128 -20.53 -1.82 -0.67
CA LYS A 128 -21.08 -2.46 -1.87
C LYS A 128 -19.98 -3.12 -2.70
N ARG A 129 -18.90 -2.38 -2.98
CA ARG A 129 -17.81 -2.87 -3.82
C ARG A 129 -17.09 -4.09 -3.23
N ILE A 130 -16.85 -4.15 -1.91
CA ILE A 130 -16.17 -5.33 -1.34
C ILE A 130 -17.03 -6.58 -1.35
N VAL A 131 -18.36 -6.46 -1.32
CA VAL A 131 -19.27 -7.59 -1.51
C VAL A 131 -19.22 -8.07 -2.96
N GLU A 132 -19.31 -7.17 -3.93
CA GLU A 132 -19.25 -7.50 -5.36
C GLU A 132 -17.93 -8.18 -5.76
N VAL A 133 -16.80 -7.72 -5.22
CA VAL A 133 -15.45 -8.20 -5.61
C VAL A 133 -14.96 -9.39 -4.80
N TYR A 134 -15.31 -9.47 -3.51
CA TYR A 134 -14.76 -10.46 -2.56
C TYR A 134 -15.81 -11.35 -1.91
N GLY A 135 -17.10 -11.15 -2.26
CA GLY A 135 -18.23 -11.89 -1.70
C GLY A 135 -18.61 -11.47 -0.28
N GLU A 136 -19.74 -12.00 0.13
CA GLU A 136 -20.24 -11.87 1.50
C GLU A 136 -19.39 -12.70 2.48
N ARG A 137 -19.38 -12.29 3.75
CA ARG A 137 -18.72 -12.99 4.85
C ARG A 137 -19.56 -12.84 6.12
N GLU A 138 -19.26 -13.58 7.17
CA GLU A 138 -19.92 -13.46 8.48
C GLU A 138 -19.82 -12.03 9.05
N GLN A 139 -18.66 -11.41 8.92
CA GLN A 139 -18.44 -10.02 9.33
C GLN A 139 -19.06 -9.05 8.32
N SER A 140 -19.77 -8.03 8.82
CA SER A 140 -20.41 -7.02 7.98
C SER A 140 -19.39 -6.28 7.08
N PRO A 141 -19.81 -5.81 5.91
CA PRO A 141 -18.91 -5.06 5.02
C PRO A 141 -18.26 -3.85 5.70
N GLU A 142 -19.01 -3.09 6.48
CA GLU A 142 -18.55 -1.89 7.18
C GLU A 142 -17.52 -2.21 8.26
N GLU A 143 -17.69 -3.29 9.00
CA GLU A 143 -16.72 -3.75 9.99
C GLU A 143 -15.44 -4.20 9.32
N ARG A 144 -15.54 -4.95 8.21
CA ARG A 144 -14.38 -5.35 7.39
C ARG A 144 -13.59 -4.14 6.88
N LEU A 145 -14.27 -3.08 6.46
CA LEU A 145 -13.66 -1.84 6.00
C LEU A 145 -12.91 -1.15 7.13
N ARG A 146 -13.58 -0.93 8.27
CA ARG A 146 -12.98 -0.26 9.45
C ARG A 146 -11.77 -1.02 9.98
N ASP A 147 -11.86 -2.34 10.08
CA ASP A 147 -10.77 -3.18 10.57
C ASP A 147 -9.54 -3.11 9.65
N LYS A 148 -9.73 -3.27 8.34
CA LYS A 148 -8.63 -3.19 7.37
C LYS A 148 -7.99 -1.80 7.33
N ASP A 149 -8.76 -0.74 7.33
CA ASP A 149 -8.23 0.62 7.29
C ASP A 149 -7.54 0.99 8.59
N LYS A 150 -8.08 0.57 9.76
CA LYS A 150 -7.43 0.74 11.06
C LYS A 150 -6.04 0.08 11.09
N ARG A 151 -5.94 -1.16 10.57
CA ARG A 151 -4.66 -1.88 10.48
C ARG A 151 -3.66 -1.16 9.58
N ARG A 152 -4.07 -0.75 8.39
CA ARG A 152 -3.22 0.01 7.45
C ARG A 152 -2.75 1.33 8.04
N ALA A 153 -3.64 2.07 8.68
CA ALA A 153 -3.29 3.32 9.33
C ALA A 153 -2.28 3.11 10.47
N ALA A 154 -2.47 2.07 11.29
CA ALA A 154 -1.55 1.71 12.37
C ALA A 154 -0.16 1.29 11.82
N TYR A 155 -0.13 0.43 10.79
CA TYR A 155 1.10 0.00 10.13
C TYR A 155 1.86 1.18 9.53
N HIS A 156 1.17 2.02 8.77
CA HIS A 156 1.78 3.21 8.15
C HIS A 156 2.31 4.16 9.24
N ARG A 157 1.53 4.44 10.28
CA ARG A 157 1.95 5.29 11.38
C ARG A 157 3.19 4.76 12.09
N PHE A 158 3.24 3.46 12.34
CA PHE A 158 4.35 2.82 13.04
C PHE A 158 5.68 3.00 12.30
N TYR A 159 5.70 2.71 11.00
CA TYR A 159 6.94 2.74 10.21
C TYR A 159 7.31 4.12 9.66
N THR A 160 6.35 5.03 9.50
CA THR A 160 6.58 6.33 8.86
C THR A 160 6.43 7.53 9.79
N ASN A 161 5.83 7.32 10.96
CA ASN A 161 5.39 8.37 11.86
C ASN A 161 4.44 9.41 11.23
N MET A 162 3.85 9.09 10.05
CA MET A 162 2.95 9.96 9.31
C MET A 162 1.50 9.51 9.48
N LYS A 163 0.56 10.47 9.37
CA LYS A 163 -0.88 10.17 9.39
C LYS A 163 -1.30 9.65 8.01
N TRP A 164 -1.71 8.39 7.94
CA TRP A 164 -2.21 7.75 6.73
C TRP A 164 -3.46 8.46 6.19
N GLY A 165 -3.56 8.66 4.87
CA GLY A 165 -4.68 9.34 4.22
C GLY A 165 -4.74 10.85 4.46
N HIS A 166 -3.75 11.45 5.12
CA HIS A 166 -3.69 12.89 5.29
C HIS A 166 -3.25 13.56 3.97
N ALA A 167 -4.10 14.40 3.39
CA ALA A 167 -3.93 14.93 2.05
C ALA A 167 -2.54 15.55 1.79
N GLN A 168 -1.96 16.20 2.78
CA GLN A 168 -0.64 16.84 2.68
C GLN A 168 0.53 15.86 2.47
N ASN A 169 0.32 14.57 2.72
CA ASN A 169 1.34 13.53 2.49
C ASN A 169 1.36 13.03 1.04
N TYR A 170 0.39 13.44 0.23
CA TYR A 170 0.21 12.96 -1.15
C TYR A 170 0.17 14.12 -2.13
N HIS A 171 0.58 13.89 -3.38
CA HIS A 171 0.48 14.86 -4.45
C HIS A 171 -0.95 14.91 -5.01
N LEU A 172 -1.69 13.80 -4.89
CA LEU A 172 -3.04 13.66 -5.40
C LEU A 172 -3.87 12.78 -4.45
N THR A 173 -5.07 13.25 -4.11
CA THR A 173 -6.05 12.50 -3.31
C THR A 173 -7.36 12.47 -4.08
N LEU A 174 -7.89 11.27 -4.39
CA LEU A 174 -9.05 11.09 -5.26
C LEU A 174 -10.16 10.29 -4.57
N ASP A 175 -11.38 10.81 -4.67
CA ASP A 175 -12.60 10.09 -4.27
C ASP A 175 -13.11 9.25 -5.45
N SER A 176 -12.79 7.97 -5.46
CA SER A 176 -13.21 7.05 -6.53
C SER A 176 -14.70 6.72 -6.52
N GLY A 177 -15.38 6.94 -5.40
CA GLY A 177 -16.83 6.81 -5.31
C GLY A 177 -17.56 7.96 -6.01
N ALA A 178 -17.02 9.18 -5.86
CA ALA A 178 -17.61 10.38 -6.45
C ALA A 178 -17.32 10.53 -7.96
N ILE A 179 -16.07 10.29 -8.37
CA ILE A 179 -15.65 10.55 -9.76
C ILE A 179 -15.51 9.30 -10.64
N GLY A 180 -15.62 8.11 -10.04
CA GLY A 180 -15.48 6.83 -10.74
C GLY A 180 -14.03 6.37 -10.93
N ILE A 181 -13.86 5.05 -11.05
CA ILE A 181 -12.55 4.40 -11.18
C ILE A 181 -11.83 4.82 -12.46
N ASP A 182 -12.53 4.85 -13.60
CA ASP A 182 -11.90 5.15 -14.88
C ASP A 182 -11.44 6.61 -14.96
N LYS A 183 -12.20 7.55 -14.38
CA LYS A 183 -11.75 8.94 -14.29
C LYS A 183 -10.54 9.12 -13.37
N CYS A 184 -10.47 8.36 -12.27
CA CYS A 184 -9.25 8.32 -11.44
C CYS A 184 -8.03 7.86 -12.26
N VAL A 185 -8.19 6.83 -13.10
CA VAL A 185 -7.13 6.34 -13.98
C VAL A 185 -6.66 7.41 -14.95
N ASP A 186 -7.60 8.11 -15.59
CA ASP A 186 -7.28 9.20 -16.55
C ASP A 186 -6.47 10.30 -15.88
N ILE A 187 -6.94 10.82 -14.74
CA ILE A 187 -6.27 11.89 -14.00
C ILE A 187 -4.84 11.48 -13.59
N ILE A 188 -4.66 10.27 -13.08
CA ILE A 188 -3.33 9.81 -12.67
C ILE A 188 -2.41 9.67 -13.89
N ALA A 189 -2.90 9.13 -14.99
CA ALA A 189 -2.12 8.96 -16.21
C ALA A 189 -1.73 10.30 -16.87
N GLU A 190 -2.59 11.33 -16.80
CA GLU A 190 -2.29 12.69 -17.30
C GLU A 190 -1.19 13.38 -16.49
N LEU A 191 -1.03 13.03 -15.19
CA LEU A 191 -0.01 13.61 -14.32
C LEU A 191 1.35 12.88 -14.38
N TYR A 192 1.38 11.74 -15.06
CA TYR A 192 2.60 10.93 -15.24
C TYR A 192 3.48 11.53 -16.33
#